data_92ddda59aa6d006446b70287c00cb232
#
_entry.id   92ddda59aa6d006446b70287c00cb232
#
_cell.length_a   1.000
_cell.length_b   1.000
_cell.length_c   1.000
_cell.angle_alpha   90.00
_cell.angle_beta   90.00
_cell.angle_gamma   90.00
#
_symmetry.space_group_name_H-M   'P 1'
#
loop_
_entity.id
_entity.type
_entity.pdbx_description
1 polymer ?
#
loop_
_entity_poly.entity_id
_entity_poly.type
_entity_poly.pdbx_seq_one_letter_code
_entity_poly.pdbx_strand_id
1 'polypeptide(L)'
;SEKPMNVLEIAEALSLPASSVSNHINVLEEANLINIQYQPAKKGHMKLCSLGTILSTVFFTKVKETVEDEIKVEVPVGCYSRCEVSKAYLADGNGFIFRENSSSYMLFSPERIKGQLFSFQSGFVTYNFPNLFILDRNRRRLSFSFECCSEAPYYRENWPSDITVWINDVEIATYCSPGDFGGKRGIYTPSYWQINSTQFGLLKKFSIDDEGCYIDDITDNKNHRFDDLHLDTAKCIELKIGIKEDAKHMGGINIFGKEKFDQIRDEQRLEFLPLSMDFSEFSKKQAGYSTIRYEAQLDKYL
;
A
#
# COMPACT_ATOMS: atom_id res chain seq x y z
N SER A 1 18.48 15.31 -10.91
CA SER A 1 18.63 16.78 -10.83
C SER A 1 17.38 17.35 -10.21
N GLU A 2 17.49 18.22 -9.20
CA GLU A 2 16.36 18.95 -8.60
C GLU A 2 15.79 20.03 -9.52
N LYS A 3 16.48 20.32 -10.64
CA LYS A 3 16.03 21.33 -11.62
C LYS A 3 15.64 20.65 -12.93
N PRO A 4 14.59 21.14 -13.61
CA PRO A 4 14.23 20.68 -14.92
C PRO A 4 15.40 20.88 -15.92
N MET A 5 15.63 19.90 -16.80
CA MET A 5 16.71 19.90 -17.79
C MET A 5 16.14 19.64 -19.17
N ASN A 6 16.73 20.27 -20.21
CA ASN A 6 16.37 19.98 -21.59
C ASN A 6 17.13 18.73 -22.11
N VAL A 7 16.70 18.23 -23.29
CA VAL A 7 17.26 17.01 -23.89
C VAL A 7 18.77 17.13 -24.14
N LEU A 8 19.28 18.31 -24.52
CA LEU A 8 20.70 18.50 -24.80
C LEU A 8 21.53 18.54 -23.52
N GLU A 9 21.03 19.19 -22.46
CA GLU A 9 21.66 19.20 -21.14
C GLU A 9 21.75 17.81 -20.55
N ILE A 10 20.68 17.00 -20.70
CA ILE A 10 20.68 15.60 -20.26
C ILE A 10 21.67 14.77 -21.08
N ALA A 11 21.71 14.95 -22.38
CA ALA A 11 22.61 14.25 -23.27
C ALA A 11 24.10 14.56 -22.93
N GLU A 12 24.41 15.81 -22.65
CA GLU A 12 25.73 16.24 -22.21
C GLU A 12 26.11 15.65 -20.86
N ALA A 13 25.18 15.74 -19.87
CA ALA A 13 25.39 15.20 -18.52
C ALA A 13 25.63 13.69 -18.51
N LEU A 14 24.96 12.94 -19.40
CA LEU A 14 25.07 11.49 -19.52
C LEU A 14 26.11 11.02 -20.52
N SER A 15 26.75 11.93 -21.28
CA SER A 15 27.68 11.62 -22.37
C SER A 15 27.03 10.68 -23.41
N LEU A 16 25.75 10.89 -23.74
CA LEU A 16 24.98 10.11 -24.69
C LEU A 16 24.54 10.97 -25.90
N PRO A 17 24.33 10.35 -27.09
CA PRO A 17 23.76 11.05 -28.24
C PRO A 17 22.36 11.61 -27.93
N ALA A 18 22.07 12.83 -28.35
CA ALA A 18 20.77 13.47 -28.09
C ALA A 18 19.58 12.68 -28.67
N SER A 19 19.75 11.94 -29.75
CA SER A 19 18.74 11.05 -30.33
C SER A 19 18.40 9.88 -29.41
N SER A 20 19.39 9.26 -28.78
CA SER A 20 19.19 8.18 -27.81
C SER A 20 18.48 8.69 -26.57
N VAL A 21 18.92 9.84 -26.04
CA VAL A 21 18.28 10.50 -24.91
C VAL A 21 16.83 10.84 -25.19
N SER A 22 16.52 11.37 -26.38
CA SER A 22 15.15 11.68 -26.79
C SER A 22 14.25 10.43 -26.79
N ASN A 23 14.76 9.28 -27.26
CA ASN A 23 14.01 8.02 -27.22
C ASN A 23 13.76 7.55 -25.79
N HIS A 24 14.77 7.60 -24.92
CA HIS A 24 14.60 7.24 -23.51
C HIS A 24 13.62 8.17 -22.78
N ILE A 25 13.67 9.47 -23.06
CA ILE A 25 12.73 10.45 -22.51
C ILE A 25 11.28 10.12 -22.90
N ASN A 26 11.02 9.73 -24.15
CA ASN A 26 9.67 9.36 -24.58
C ASN A 26 9.17 8.11 -23.82
N VAL A 27 10.01 7.09 -23.65
CA VAL A 27 9.66 5.90 -22.88
C VAL A 27 9.37 6.22 -21.41
N LEU A 28 10.18 7.10 -20.81
CA LEU A 28 9.99 7.53 -19.43
C LEU A 28 8.73 8.41 -19.26
N GLU A 29 8.40 9.23 -20.27
CA GLU A 29 7.16 10.00 -20.30
C GLU A 29 5.93 9.09 -20.39
N GLU A 30 5.95 8.10 -21.30
CA GLU A 30 4.89 7.09 -21.44
C GLU A 30 4.70 6.27 -20.14
N ALA A 31 5.80 6.01 -19.42
CA ALA A 31 5.76 5.33 -18.13
C ALA A 31 5.37 6.25 -16.96
N ASN A 32 5.05 7.53 -17.20
CA ASN A 32 4.76 8.55 -16.17
C ASN A 32 5.87 8.73 -15.10
N LEU A 33 7.12 8.43 -15.45
CA LEU A 33 8.27 8.60 -14.57
C LEU A 33 8.85 10.02 -14.62
N ILE A 34 8.57 10.74 -15.69
CA ILE A 34 8.99 12.13 -15.88
C ILE A 34 7.84 12.99 -16.39
N ASN A 35 7.86 14.26 -16.05
CA ASN A 35 6.97 15.27 -16.61
C ASN A 35 7.70 16.06 -17.70
N ILE A 36 7.03 16.33 -18.82
CA ILE A 36 7.55 17.15 -19.90
C ILE A 36 6.76 18.44 -20.03
N GLN A 37 7.46 19.56 -20.03
CA GLN A 37 6.92 20.88 -20.36
C GLN A 37 7.53 21.39 -21.65
N TYR A 38 6.70 21.93 -22.54
CA TYR A 38 7.16 22.52 -23.79
C TYR A 38 7.33 24.03 -23.62
N GLN A 39 8.53 24.51 -23.85
CA GLN A 39 8.83 25.96 -23.84
C GLN A 39 9.18 26.46 -25.25
N PRO A 40 8.82 27.70 -25.59
CA PRO A 40 9.23 28.31 -26.86
C PRO A 40 10.76 28.37 -26.95
N ALA A 41 11.31 27.99 -28.10
CA ALA A 41 12.74 28.09 -28.38
C ALA A 41 12.98 28.94 -29.65
N LYS A 42 14.23 29.35 -29.93
CA LYS A 42 14.56 30.15 -31.12
C LYS A 42 14.13 29.49 -32.44
N LYS A 43 14.03 28.18 -32.49
CA LYS A 43 13.43 27.40 -33.58
C LYS A 43 12.60 26.25 -32.93
N GLY A 44 11.26 26.31 -33.05
CA GLY A 44 10.36 25.29 -32.53
C GLY A 44 10.15 25.35 -31.02
N HIS A 45 9.96 24.18 -30.38
CA HIS A 45 9.76 24.05 -28.96
C HIS A 45 10.86 23.19 -28.31
N MET A 46 11.23 23.55 -27.11
CA MET A 46 12.18 22.82 -26.28
C MET A 46 11.42 21.98 -25.24
N LYS A 47 11.74 20.67 -25.16
CA LYS A 47 11.24 19.79 -24.10
C LYS A 47 12.06 20.02 -22.85
N LEU A 48 11.39 20.39 -21.75
CA LEU A 48 11.97 20.51 -20.43
C LEU A 48 11.48 19.34 -19.59
N CYS A 49 12.39 18.50 -19.14
CA CYS A 49 12.12 17.27 -18.39
C CYS A 49 12.35 17.48 -16.91
N SER A 50 11.40 17.03 -16.09
CA SER A 50 11.50 17.00 -14.62
C SER A 50 11.04 15.63 -14.11
N LEU A 51 11.46 15.26 -12.90
CA LEU A 51 10.95 14.05 -12.27
C LEU A 51 9.44 14.14 -12.12
N GLY A 52 8.73 13.13 -12.61
CA GLY A 52 7.27 13.02 -12.52
C GLY A 52 6.81 12.16 -11.33
N THR A 53 7.65 11.21 -10.92
CA THR A 53 7.39 10.30 -9.82
C THR A 53 8.55 10.39 -8.83
N ILE A 54 8.24 10.66 -7.56
CA ILE A 54 9.24 10.81 -6.50
C ILE A 54 9.69 9.44 -6.00
N LEU A 55 8.84 8.42 -6.13
CA LEU A 55 9.13 7.06 -5.73
C LEU A 55 8.71 6.08 -6.83
N SER A 56 9.67 5.28 -7.32
CA SER A 56 9.43 4.09 -8.14
C SER A 56 10.05 2.90 -7.46
N THR A 57 9.25 1.91 -7.13
CA THR A 57 9.73 0.63 -6.58
C THR A 57 9.69 -0.42 -7.68
N VAL A 58 10.85 -0.96 -8.06
CA VAL A 58 10.96 -2.06 -9.02
C VAL A 58 11.27 -3.33 -8.26
N PHE A 59 10.37 -4.30 -8.31
CA PHE A 59 10.59 -5.63 -7.72
C PHE A 59 11.14 -6.57 -8.80
N PHE A 60 12.35 -7.10 -8.58
CA PHE A 60 12.89 -8.21 -9.36
C PHE A 60 12.57 -9.52 -8.63
N THR A 61 11.35 -10.01 -8.75
CA THR A 61 11.01 -11.34 -8.24
C THR A 61 11.20 -12.38 -9.33
N LYS A 62 11.82 -13.52 -8.98
CA LYS A 62 11.63 -14.72 -9.81
C LYS A 62 10.14 -15.02 -9.79
N VAL A 63 9.51 -15.09 -10.96
CA VAL A 63 8.15 -15.63 -11.08
C VAL A 63 8.23 -17.06 -10.56
N LYS A 64 7.84 -17.27 -9.29
CA LYS A 64 7.53 -18.60 -8.81
C LYS A 64 6.22 -18.96 -9.49
N GLU A 65 6.20 -20.05 -10.21
CA GLU A 65 4.96 -20.65 -10.71
C GLU A 65 3.95 -20.66 -9.56
N THR A 66 2.79 -20.08 -9.79
CA THR A 66 1.71 -20.00 -8.79
C THR A 66 1.33 -21.42 -8.39
N VAL A 67 1.64 -21.78 -7.16
CA VAL A 67 1.16 -23.02 -6.57
C VAL A 67 -0.34 -22.85 -6.33
N GLU A 68 -1.15 -23.73 -6.91
CA GLU A 68 -2.62 -23.69 -6.84
C GLU A 68 -3.22 -23.87 -5.43
N ASP A 69 -2.38 -23.95 -4.39
CA ASP A 69 -2.76 -24.25 -3.01
C ASP A 69 -2.74 -23.04 -2.06
N GLU A 70 -2.81 -21.83 -2.59
CA GLU A 70 -2.84 -20.62 -1.78
C GLU A 70 -4.27 -20.33 -1.30
N ILE A 71 -4.48 -20.24 0.02
CA ILE A 71 -5.78 -19.83 0.59
C ILE A 71 -5.74 -18.33 0.84
N LYS A 72 -6.72 -17.60 0.29
CA LYS A 72 -6.87 -16.15 0.45
C LYS A 72 -8.13 -15.85 1.25
N VAL A 73 -8.00 -15.05 2.29
CA VAL A 73 -9.10 -14.51 3.07
C VAL A 73 -9.00 -13.00 3.07
N GLU A 74 -10.11 -12.33 2.75
CA GLU A 74 -10.18 -10.88 2.72
C GLU A 74 -11.11 -10.37 3.81
N VAL A 75 -10.68 -9.30 4.52
CA VAL A 75 -11.45 -8.64 5.58
C VAL A 75 -11.54 -7.14 5.28
N PRO A 76 -12.75 -6.55 5.19
CA PRO A 76 -12.90 -5.11 4.96
C PRO A 76 -12.22 -4.26 6.04
N VAL A 77 -11.67 -3.11 5.65
CA VAL A 77 -10.94 -2.18 6.54
C VAL A 77 -11.76 -1.78 7.78
N GLY A 78 -13.08 -1.65 7.65
CA GLY A 78 -13.97 -1.35 8.77
C GLY A 78 -14.31 -2.56 9.66
N CYS A 79 -13.90 -3.80 9.32
CA CYS A 79 -14.22 -5.02 10.07
C CYS A 79 -13.20 -5.32 11.17
N TYR A 80 -12.57 -4.31 11.76
CA TYR A 80 -11.68 -4.51 12.90
C TYR A 80 -12.43 -5.04 14.12
N SER A 81 -11.76 -5.88 14.91
CA SER A 81 -12.25 -6.48 16.15
C SER A 81 -11.94 -5.60 17.37
N ARG A 82 -10.81 -4.88 17.32
CA ARG A 82 -10.35 -3.96 18.37
C ARG A 82 -9.79 -2.70 17.73
N CYS A 83 -10.02 -1.56 18.39
CA CYS A 83 -9.61 -0.27 17.89
C CYS A 83 -9.28 0.65 19.07
N GLU A 84 -8.01 0.96 19.26
CA GLU A 84 -7.50 1.88 20.29
C GLU A 84 -6.65 2.93 19.59
N VAL A 85 -7.30 3.97 19.10
CA VAL A 85 -6.68 4.97 18.23
C VAL A 85 -7.02 6.39 18.67
N SER A 86 -6.17 7.34 18.31
CA SER A 86 -6.41 8.76 18.49
C SER A 86 -6.61 9.46 17.16
N LYS A 87 -7.42 10.52 17.16
CA LYS A 87 -7.66 11.38 15.98
C LYS A 87 -8.01 10.58 14.73
N ALA A 88 -8.97 9.68 14.85
CA ALA A 88 -9.33 8.78 13.78
C ALA A 88 -10.50 9.30 12.93
N TYR A 89 -10.50 8.94 11.66
CA TYR A 89 -11.67 9.04 10.80
C TYR A 89 -11.82 7.81 9.90
N LEU A 90 -13.04 7.54 9.51
CA LEU A 90 -13.38 6.49 8.56
C LEU A 90 -14.29 7.08 7.51
N ALA A 91 -13.95 6.87 6.25
CA ALA A 91 -14.72 7.34 5.10
C ALA A 91 -15.06 6.20 4.15
N ASP A 92 -16.17 6.32 3.44
CA ASP A 92 -16.59 5.45 2.33
C ASP A 92 -16.70 6.25 1.01
N GLY A 93 -17.25 5.63 -0.02
CA GLY A 93 -17.46 6.26 -1.32
C GLY A 93 -18.43 7.48 -1.30
N ASN A 94 -19.21 7.64 -0.23
CA ASN A 94 -20.27 8.65 -0.11
C ASN A 94 -19.97 9.74 0.90
N GLY A 95 -19.02 9.51 1.84
CA GLY A 95 -18.69 10.49 2.87
C GLY A 95 -17.98 9.89 4.06
N PHE A 96 -17.94 10.67 5.15
CA PHE A 96 -17.36 10.20 6.41
C PHE A 96 -18.40 9.40 7.19
N ILE A 97 -18.03 8.20 7.60
CA ILE A 97 -18.79 7.38 8.55
C ILE A 97 -18.61 7.96 9.95
N PHE A 98 -17.37 8.32 10.31
CA PHE A 98 -17.06 9.14 11.49
C PHE A 98 -15.81 9.99 11.23
N ARG A 99 -15.63 11.03 12.06
CA ARG A 99 -14.51 11.97 12.01
C ARG A 99 -13.84 12.08 13.38
N GLU A 100 -12.67 12.69 13.42
CA GLU A 100 -11.87 12.91 14.62
C GLU A 100 -12.68 13.42 15.82
N ASN A 101 -13.65 14.32 15.57
CA ASN A 101 -14.51 14.91 16.60
C ASN A 101 -15.77 14.08 16.92
N SER A 102 -15.92 12.91 16.34
CA SER A 102 -17.04 12.01 16.63
C SER A 102 -16.84 11.37 18.01
N SER A 103 -17.95 11.03 18.64
CA SER A 103 -17.90 10.28 19.90
C SER A 103 -17.26 8.90 19.70
N SER A 104 -16.48 8.44 20.65
CA SER A 104 -15.69 7.18 20.55
C SER A 104 -16.53 5.94 20.23
N TYR A 105 -17.84 5.90 20.59
CA TYR A 105 -18.72 4.81 20.24
C TYR A 105 -18.95 4.69 18.72
N MET A 106 -18.74 5.75 17.95
CA MET A 106 -18.87 5.72 16.48
C MET A 106 -17.83 4.81 15.83
N LEU A 107 -16.68 4.59 16.47
CA LEU A 107 -15.69 3.61 16.04
C LEU A 107 -16.31 2.20 15.87
N PHE A 108 -17.36 1.88 16.64
CA PHE A 108 -18.02 0.58 16.60
C PHE A 108 -19.41 0.63 15.96
N SER A 109 -19.75 1.72 15.26
CA SER A 109 -20.98 1.79 14.45
C SER A 109 -21.04 0.63 13.45
N PRO A 110 -22.21 -0.01 13.24
CA PRO A 110 -22.37 -1.03 12.21
C PRO A 110 -22.02 -0.56 10.79
N GLU A 111 -22.16 0.75 10.50
CA GLU A 111 -21.82 1.34 9.20
C GLU A 111 -20.33 1.26 8.90
N ARG A 112 -19.47 1.05 9.90
CA ARG A 112 -18.00 0.96 9.72
C ARG A 112 -17.57 -0.10 8.71
N ILE A 113 -18.35 -1.15 8.50
CA ILE A 113 -18.07 -2.21 7.52
C ILE A 113 -18.00 -1.70 6.08
N LYS A 114 -18.62 -0.54 5.80
CA LYS A 114 -18.58 0.14 4.50
C LYS A 114 -17.32 0.99 4.31
N GLY A 115 -16.51 1.14 5.34
CA GLY A 115 -15.31 1.97 5.34
C GLY A 115 -14.32 1.57 4.26
N GLN A 116 -13.77 2.57 3.57
CA GLN A 116 -12.82 2.41 2.48
C GLN A 116 -11.50 3.16 2.72
N LEU A 117 -11.48 4.07 3.65
CA LEU A 117 -10.28 4.76 4.12
C LEU A 117 -10.40 4.92 5.63
N PHE A 118 -9.50 4.25 6.34
CA PHE A 118 -9.38 4.36 7.79
C PHE A 118 -8.08 5.05 8.16
N SER A 119 -8.17 6.18 8.83
CA SER A 119 -7.05 7.01 9.24
C SER A 119 -7.02 7.20 10.74
N PHE A 120 -5.81 7.22 11.31
CA PHE A 120 -5.60 7.61 12.70
C PHE A 120 -4.17 8.12 12.95
N GLN A 121 -4.01 8.95 13.99
CA GLN A 121 -2.71 9.55 14.31
C GLN A 121 -1.80 8.63 15.12
N SER A 122 -2.35 7.89 16.07
CA SER A 122 -1.59 6.97 16.94
C SER A 122 -2.47 5.87 17.48
N GLY A 123 -1.86 4.82 18.05
CA GLY A 123 -2.53 3.65 18.54
C GLY A 123 -2.54 2.49 17.56
N PHE A 124 -3.51 1.61 17.67
CA PHE A 124 -3.58 0.41 16.83
C PHE A 124 -5.01 -0.05 16.54
N VAL A 125 -5.12 -0.82 15.48
CA VAL A 125 -6.33 -1.53 15.08
C VAL A 125 -6.02 -3.02 14.92
N THR A 126 -6.98 -3.89 15.28
CA THR A 126 -6.81 -5.34 15.24
C THR A 126 -7.88 -5.98 14.38
N TYR A 127 -7.49 -6.95 13.55
CA TYR A 127 -8.36 -7.75 12.69
C TYR A 127 -8.23 -9.22 13.06
N ASN A 128 -9.34 -9.95 13.05
CA ASN A 128 -9.35 -11.39 13.28
C ASN A 128 -9.62 -12.15 11.99
N PHE A 129 -8.76 -13.11 11.70
CA PHE A 129 -8.88 -14.01 10.55
C PHE A 129 -9.11 -15.44 11.00
N PRO A 130 -9.81 -16.27 10.22
CA PRO A 130 -9.94 -17.68 10.53
C PRO A 130 -8.57 -18.36 10.52
N ASN A 131 -8.28 -19.15 11.54
CA ASN A 131 -7.06 -19.93 11.57
C ASN A 131 -7.22 -21.23 10.75
N LEU A 132 -6.83 -21.17 9.49
CA LEU A 132 -6.92 -22.31 8.56
C LEU A 132 -5.72 -23.25 8.65
N PHE A 133 -4.65 -22.90 9.38
CA PHE A 133 -3.51 -23.79 9.65
C PHE A 133 -3.89 -25.01 10.49
N ILE A 134 -5.00 -24.95 11.22
CA ILE A 134 -5.56 -26.11 11.95
C ILE A 134 -5.92 -27.23 10.95
N LEU A 135 -6.31 -26.89 9.72
CA LEU A 135 -6.70 -27.84 8.67
C LEU A 135 -5.50 -28.41 7.92
N ASP A 136 -4.39 -27.67 7.87
CA ASP A 136 -3.20 -28.09 7.17
C ASP A 136 -1.94 -27.55 7.87
N ARG A 137 -1.30 -28.41 8.65
CA ARG A 137 -0.11 -28.07 9.44
C ARG A 137 1.18 -28.00 8.62
N ASN A 138 1.15 -28.38 7.34
CA ASN A 138 2.32 -28.30 6.46
C ASN A 138 2.53 -26.88 5.90
N ARG A 139 1.60 -25.97 6.14
CA ARG A 139 1.73 -24.57 5.76
C ARG A 139 2.69 -23.87 6.70
N ARG A 140 3.74 -23.28 6.15
CA ARG A 140 4.82 -22.66 6.92
C ARG A 140 5.05 -21.20 6.59
N ARG A 141 4.14 -20.57 5.86
CA ARG A 141 4.21 -19.15 5.53
C ARG A 141 2.85 -18.48 5.68
N LEU A 142 2.86 -17.32 6.33
CA LEU A 142 1.71 -16.45 6.52
C LEU A 142 2.06 -15.05 6.01
N SER A 143 1.16 -14.46 5.22
CA SER A 143 1.36 -13.11 4.69
C SER A 143 0.09 -12.28 4.84
N PHE A 144 0.26 -10.99 5.14
CA PHE A 144 -0.79 -9.98 5.09
C PHE A 144 -0.37 -8.85 4.17
N SER A 145 -1.29 -8.39 3.32
CA SER A 145 -1.03 -7.24 2.47
C SER A 145 -2.17 -6.23 2.55
N PHE A 146 -1.80 -4.98 2.60
CA PHE A 146 -2.72 -3.84 2.61
C PHE A 146 -2.04 -2.59 2.07
N GLU A 147 -2.83 -1.70 1.50
CA GLU A 147 -2.36 -0.41 1.04
C GLU A 147 -2.37 0.57 2.21
N CYS A 148 -1.25 1.26 2.45
CA CYS A 148 -1.12 2.25 3.51
C CYS A 148 -0.14 3.38 3.16
N CYS A 149 -0.30 4.50 3.84
CA CYS A 149 0.65 5.60 3.88
C CYS A 149 0.58 6.32 5.23
N SER A 150 1.44 7.32 5.45
CA SER A 150 1.33 8.22 6.59
C SER A 150 0.05 9.05 6.52
N GLU A 151 -0.34 9.69 7.63
CA GLU A 151 -1.45 10.65 7.71
C GLU A 151 -0.93 12.02 8.07
N ALA A 152 -1.12 13.00 7.20
CA ALA A 152 -0.70 14.38 7.42
C ALA A 152 -1.81 15.37 7.09
N PRO A 153 -1.89 16.52 7.78
CA PRO A 153 -2.78 17.59 7.37
C PRO A 153 -2.43 18.05 5.95
N TYR A 154 -3.42 18.00 5.03
CA TYR A 154 -3.30 18.41 3.62
C TYR A 154 -2.27 17.60 2.81
N TYR A 155 -2.06 16.35 3.06
CA TYR A 155 -0.97 15.50 2.57
C TYR A 155 0.44 16.13 2.63
N ARG A 156 1.44 15.29 2.82
CA ARG A 156 2.87 15.69 2.77
C ARG A 156 3.69 14.49 2.31
N GLU A 157 4.34 14.62 1.18
CA GLU A 157 5.18 13.55 0.61
C GLU A 157 6.41 13.22 1.48
N ASN A 158 6.87 14.16 2.28
CA ASN A 158 7.90 13.95 3.30
C ASN A 158 7.28 14.08 4.70
N TRP A 159 6.65 13.01 5.17
CA TRP A 159 5.99 12.91 6.47
C TRP A 159 6.09 11.48 6.99
N PRO A 160 7.30 11.07 7.45
CA PRO A 160 7.55 9.67 7.77
C PRO A 160 6.70 9.17 8.95
N SER A 161 6.30 7.89 8.86
CA SER A 161 5.57 7.19 9.91
C SER A 161 6.02 5.74 10.00
N ASP A 162 6.34 5.28 11.21
CA ASP A 162 6.77 3.91 11.49
C ASP A 162 5.55 3.05 11.79
N ILE A 163 5.04 2.40 10.73
CA ILE A 163 3.87 1.51 10.78
C ILE A 163 4.34 0.11 11.17
N THR A 164 3.93 -0.35 12.34
CA THR A 164 4.29 -1.67 12.85
C THR A 164 3.15 -2.66 12.69
N VAL A 165 3.49 -3.90 12.35
CA VAL A 165 2.58 -5.02 12.18
C VAL A 165 2.94 -6.14 13.16
N TRP A 166 1.92 -6.65 13.85
CA TRP A 166 2.03 -7.81 14.75
C TRP A 166 1.04 -8.88 14.30
N ILE A 167 1.42 -10.13 14.50
CA ILE A 167 0.55 -11.30 14.32
C ILE A 167 0.55 -12.07 15.63
N ASN A 168 -0.62 -12.30 16.25
CA ASN A 168 -0.75 -12.95 17.55
C ASN A 168 0.22 -12.36 18.59
N ASP A 169 0.30 -11.01 18.67
CA ASP A 169 1.21 -10.24 19.51
C ASP A 169 2.72 -10.37 19.19
N VAL A 170 3.09 -11.16 18.20
CA VAL A 170 4.49 -11.23 17.71
C VAL A 170 4.72 -10.09 16.73
N GLU A 171 5.72 -9.24 17.01
CA GLU A 171 6.10 -8.14 16.11
C GLU A 171 6.79 -8.68 14.85
N ILE A 172 6.13 -8.51 13.70
CA ILE A 172 6.63 -9.02 12.43
C ILE A 172 7.62 -8.05 11.82
N ALA A 173 7.20 -6.79 11.62
CA ALA A 173 8.05 -5.79 11.00
C ALA A 173 7.50 -4.37 11.23
N THR A 174 8.38 -3.38 11.05
CA THR A 174 8.01 -1.96 11.05
C THR A 174 8.37 -1.34 9.71
N TYR A 175 7.36 -0.92 8.96
CA TYR A 175 7.50 -0.20 7.72
C TYR A 175 7.54 1.31 7.97
N CYS A 176 8.65 1.96 7.60
CA CYS A 176 8.71 3.42 7.62
C CYS A 176 8.08 3.97 6.33
N SER A 177 6.81 4.40 6.42
CA SER A 177 6.16 5.11 5.33
C SER A 177 6.83 6.45 5.10
N PRO A 178 7.18 6.83 3.86
CA PRO A 178 7.89 8.09 3.62
C PRO A 178 6.99 9.33 3.74
N GLY A 179 5.69 9.17 3.55
CA GLY A 179 4.79 10.31 3.54
C GLY A 179 3.33 9.96 3.30
N ASP A 180 2.53 11.00 3.19
CA ASP A 180 1.13 11.00 2.79
C ASP A 180 1.03 11.55 1.35
N PHE A 181 0.36 10.81 0.46
CA PHE A 181 0.38 11.10 -0.98
C PHE A 181 -0.92 11.74 -1.44
N GLY A 182 -0.81 12.95 -1.99
CA GLY A 182 -1.93 13.75 -2.46
C GLY A 182 -1.56 14.62 -3.67
N GLY A 183 -2.36 15.68 -3.91
CA GLY A 183 -2.11 16.64 -5.00
C GLY A 183 -2.43 16.12 -6.41
N LYS A 184 -2.44 14.82 -6.62
CA LYS A 184 -2.87 14.14 -7.84
C LYS A 184 -3.96 13.15 -7.46
N ARG A 185 -5.11 13.23 -8.12
CA ARG A 185 -6.25 12.36 -7.79
C ARG A 185 -5.91 10.90 -8.00
N GLY A 186 -6.17 10.07 -7.00
CA GLY A 186 -6.10 8.62 -7.11
C GLY A 186 -7.19 8.07 -8.03
N ILE A 187 -6.98 6.91 -8.63
CA ILE A 187 -7.91 6.28 -9.59
C ILE A 187 -9.26 5.98 -8.92
N TYR A 188 -9.23 5.63 -7.64
CA TYR A 188 -10.41 5.24 -6.86
C TYR A 188 -10.85 6.29 -5.84
N THR A 189 -10.28 7.50 -5.89
CA THR A 189 -10.63 8.58 -4.97
C THR A 189 -12.00 9.15 -5.32
N PRO A 190 -12.97 9.27 -4.38
CA PRO A 190 -14.29 9.81 -4.64
C PRO A 190 -14.26 11.26 -5.10
N SER A 191 -15.30 11.63 -5.88
CA SER A 191 -15.44 13.00 -6.36
C SER A 191 -15.55 14.04 -5.25
N TYR A 192 -16.14 13.69 -4.10
CA TYR A 192 -16.28 14.59 -2.95
C TYR A 192 -14.97 14.80 -2.17
N TRP A 193 -13.98 13.88 -2.34
CA TRP A 193 -12.71 13.95 -1.62
C TRP A 193 -11.80 15.03 -2.21
N GLN A 194 -11.23 15.85 -1.35
CA GLN A 194 -10.42 16.98 -1.80
C GLN A 194 -9.06 16.51 -2.33
N ILE A 195 -8.62 17.09 -3.43
CA ILE A 195 -7.36 16.74 -4.08
C ILE A 195 -6.12 17.04 -3.23
N ASN A 196 -6.24 17.99 -2.29
CA ASN A 196 -5.21 18.35 -1.32
C ASN A 196 -5.24 17.49 -0.03
N SER A 197 -5.95 16.37 -0.07
CA SER A 197 -5.94 15.36 1.00
C SER A 197 -5.34 14.07 0.47
N THR A 198 -5.10 13.10 1.33
CA THR A 198 -4.62 11.74 1.00
C THR A 198 -5.37 11.14 -0.18
N GLN A 199 -4.67 10.68 -1.19
CA GLN A 199 -5.28 10.14 -2.41
C GLN A 199 -5.01 8.66 -2.61
N PHE A 200 -3.87 8.16 -2.20
CA PHE A 200 -3.42 6.77 -2.37
C PHE A 200 -2.32 6.43 -1.36
N GLY A 201 -2.06 5.15 -1.20
CA GLY A 201 -0.98 4.61 -0.41
C GLY A 201 -0.02 3.76 -1.22
N LEU A 202 0.79 2.99 -0.53
CA LEU A 202 1.66 1.96 -1.10
C LEU A 202 1.18 0.60 -0.60
N LEU A 203 1.01 -0.35 -1.52
CA LEU A 203 0.73 -1.72 -1.14
C LEU A 203 1.95 -2.29 -0.44
N LYS A 204 1.76 -2.84 0.75
CA LYS A 204 2.79 -3.50 1.54
C LYS A 204 2.36 -4.92 1.88
N LYS A 205 3.31 -5.85 1.79
CA LYS A 205 3.16 -7.25 2.15
C LYS A 205 4.07 -7.55 3.33
N PHE A 206 3.47 -7.95 4.43
CA PHE A 206 4.17 -8.40 5.64
C PHE A 206 4.05 -9.91 5.73
N SER A 207 5.16 -10.61 5.87
CA SER A 207 5.14 -12.07 5.92
C SER A 207 6.10 -12.63 6.96
N ILE A 208 5.81 -13.85 7.41
CA ILE A 208 6.64 -14.64 8.31
C ILE A 208 6.65 -16.08 7.85
N ASP A 209 7.83 -16.70 7.91
CA ASP A 209 8.06 -18.12 7.66
C ASP A 209 9.10 -18.69 8.63
N ASP A 210 9.64 -19.87 8.34
CA ASP A 210 10.65 -20.53 9.18
C ASP A 210 12.01 -19.85 9.15
N GLU A 211 12.27 -18.97 8.21
CA GLU A 211 13.56 -18.27 8.07
C GLU A 211 13.54 -16.88 8.71
N GLY A 212 12.34 -16.26 8.86
CA GLY A 212 12.20 -14.94 9.47
C GLY A 212 10.97 -14.16 9.02
N CYS A 213 11.06 -12.84 9.19
CA CYS A 213 10.03 -11.88 8.86
C CYS A 213 10.45 -11.00 7.68
N TYR A 214 9.46 -10.59 6.86
CA TYR A 214 9.71 -9.89 5.59
C TYR A 214 8.74 -8.74 5.38
N ILE A 215 9.23 -7.69 4.71
CA ILE A 215 8.41 -6.65 4.07
C ILE A 215 8.67 -6.75 2.57
N ASP A 216 7.59 -6.91 1.77
CA ASP A 216 7.67 -7.01 0.30
C ASP A 216 8.68 -8.12 -0.15
N ASP A 217 8.66 -9.27 0.54
CA ASP A 217 9.58 -10.40 0.35
C ASP A 217 11.07 -10.09 0.60
N ILE A 218 11.38 -8.92 1.16
CA ILE A 218 12.72 -8.56 1.61
C ILE A 218 12.82 -8.84 3.11
N THR A 219 13.85 -9.56 3.52
CA THR A 219 14.06 -9.88 4.94
C THR A 219 14.17 -8.60 5.77
N ASP A 220 13.25 -8.42 6.73
CA ASP A 220 13.30 -7.33 7.70
C ASP A 220 14.09 -7.74 8.94
N ASN A 221 13.70 -8.86 9.55
CA ASN A 221 14.39 -9.40 10.70
C ASN A 221 14.30 -10.94 10.74
N LYS A 222 15.16 -11.56 11.58
CA LYS A 222 15.21 -13.01 11.82
C LYS A 222 14.94 -13.37 13.29
N ASN A 223 14.33 -12.45 14.05
CA ASN A 223 14.11 -12.62 15.48
C ASN A 223 12.96 -13.59 15.76
N HIS A 224 11.97 -13.61 14.85
CA HIS A 224 10.77 -14.44 14.97
C HIS A 224 10.64 -15.35 13.77
N ARG A 225 9.99 -16.50 14.01
CA ARG A 225 9.73 -17.55 13.03
C ARG A 225 8.27 -17.97 13.11
N PHE A 226 7.82 -18.72 12.13
CA PHE A 226 6.44 -19.15 12.02
C PHE A 226 5.89 -19.83 13.30
N ASP A 227 6.69 -20.64 13.98
CA ASP A 227 6.26 -21.32 15.20
C ASP A 227 5.98 -20.39 16.39
N ASP A 228 6.58 -19.19 16.41
CA ASP A 228 6.34 -18.19 17.46
C ASP A 228 4.89 -17.66 17.43
N LEU A 229 4.18 -17.84 16.30
CA LEU A 229 2.78 -17.45 16.16
C LEU A 229 1.80 -18.36 16.91
N HIS A 230 2.22 -19.56 17.35
CA HIS A 230 1.43 -20.55 18.08
C HIS A 230 0.08 -20.87 17.40
N LEU A 231 0.09 -21.00 16.07
CA LEU A 231 -1.12 -21.22 15.26
C LEU A 231 -1.75 -22.61 15.47
N ASP A 232 -1.02 -23.55 16.04
CA ASP A 232 -1.51 -24.88 16.40
C ASP A 232 -2.60 -24.86 17.50
N THR A 233 -2.57 -23.83 18.34
CA THR A 233 -3.51 -23.65 19.47
C THR A 233 -4.43 -22.43 19.35
N ALA A 234 -4.08 -21.48 18.46
CA ALA A 234 -4.82 -20.25 18.27
C ALA A 234 -6.19 -20.51 17.59
N LYS A 235 -7.26 -19.96 18.13
CA LYS A 235 -8.62 -20.04 17.54
C LYS A 235 -8.77 -19.20 16.27
N CYS A 236 -8.11 -18.07 16.24
CA CYS A 236 -8.07 -17.13 15.10
C CYS A 236 -6.65 -16.60 14.98
N ILE A 237 -6.37 -15.97 13.86
CA ILE A 237 -5.14 -15.21 13.65
C ILE A 237 -5.48 -13.74 13.87
N GLU A 238 -4.80 -13.14 14.82
CA GLU A 238 -4.94 -11.72 15.12
C GLU A 238 -3.87 -10.93 14.38
N LEU A 239 -4.29 -10.04 13.49
CA LEU A 239 -3.42 -9.05 12.84
C LEU A 239 -3.63 -7.70 13.54
N LYS A 240 -2.57 -7.14 14.11
CA LYS A 240 -2.56 -5.81 14.70
C LYS A 240 -1.68 -4.89 13.86
N ILE A 241 -2.20 -3.70 13.56
CA ILE A 241 -1.52 -2.66 12.77
C ILE A 241 -1.58 -1.37 13.56
N GLY A 242 -0.46 -0.67 13.68
CA GLY A 242 -0.45 0.58 14.43
C GLY A 242 0.88 1.27 14.46
N ILE A 243 0.94 2.30 15.29
CA ILE A 243 2.13 3.11 15.54
C ILE A 243 2.47 2.96 17.02
N LYS A 244 3.69 2.49 17.31
CA LYS A 244 4.17 2.34 18.68
C LYS A 244 4.32 3.71 19.35
N GLU A 245 4.10 3.77 20.66
CA GLU A 245 4.25 5.01 21.43
C GLU A 245 5.69 5.54 21.43
N ASP A 246 6.66 4.65 21.29
CA ASP A 246 8.10 4.94 21.19
C ASP A 246 8.62 4.98 19.74
N ALA A 247 7.74 5.01 18.74
CA ALA A 247 8.13 5.10 17.34
C ALA A 247 8.93 6.38 17.07
N LYS A 248 9.99 6.26 16.30
CA LYS A 248 10.82 7.39 15.90
C LYS A 248 10.06 8.39 15.04
N HIS A 249 9.17 7.88 14.18
CA HIS A 249 8.36 8.69 13.28
C HIS A 249 6.88 8.41 13.54
N MET A 250 6.18 9.41 14.06
CA MET A 250 4.76 9.32 14.45
C MET A 250 3.88 10.10 13.45
N GLY A 251 4.02 9.80 12.18
CA GLY A 251 3.32 10.48 11.08
C GLY A 251 1.88 10.02 10.85
N GLY A 252 1.26 9.26 11.75
CA GLY A 252 -0.08 8.71 11.54
C GLY A 252 -0.11 7.58 10.49
N ILE A 253 -1.29 7.05 10.24
CA ILE A 253 -1.50 6.02 9.23
C ILE A 253 -2.84 6.20 8.51
N ASN A 254 -2.82 5.98 7.21
CA ASN A 254 -3.96 5.75 6.34
C ASN A 254 -3.96 4.28 5.89
N ILE A 255 -5.06 3.57 6.07
CA ILE A 255 -5.29 2.21 5.56
C ILE A 255 -6.42 2.28 4.55
N PHE A 256 -6.15 1.81 3.33
CA PHE A 256 -7.08 1.91 2.22
C PHE A 256 -7.85 0.61 2.01
N GLY A 257 -9.07 0.78 1.56
CA GLY A 257 -9.98 -0.28 1.24
C GLY A 257 -10.04 -0.61 -0.28
N LYS A 258 -10.70 -1.73 -0.67
CA LYS A 258 -10.74 -2.30 -2.05
C LYS A 258 -11.84 -1.73 -2.93
N GLU A 259 -12.93 -1.32 -2.33
CA GLU A 259 -14.05 -0.82 -3.10
C GLU A 259 -13.83 0.65 -3.41
N LYS A 260 -14.22 0.98 -4.63
CA LYS A 260 -14.06 2.30 -5.14
C LYS A 260 -14.69 3.34 -4.23
N PHE A 261 -13.93 4.30 -3.99
CA PHE A 261 -14.44 5.62 -3.78
C PHE A 261 -15.22 6.14 -5.02
N ASP A 262 -15.29 5.45 -6.14
CA ASP A 262 -16.04 5.91 -7.32
C ASP A 262 -16.85 4.78 -7.97
N GLN A 263 -18.12 5.09 -8.30
CA GLN A 263 -19.01 4.23 -9.08
C GLN A 263 -18.56 4.19 -10.56
N ILE A 264 -17.50 3.44 -10.87
CA ILE A 264 -17.29 3.03 -12.25
C ILE A 264 -18.21 1.82 -12.50
N ARG A 265 -19.03 1.90 -13.54
CA ARG A 265 -20.03 0.92 -13.94
C ARG A 265 -19.48 -0.50 -13.94
N ASP A 266 -20.28 -1.45 -13.47
CA ASP A 266 -19.96 -2.89 -13.36
C ASP A 266 -19.42 -3.54 -14.65
N GLU A 267 -19.67 -2.94 -15.80
CA GLU A 267 -19.22 -3.44 -17.11
C GLU A 267 -17.70 -3.32 -17.34
N GLN A 268 -17.00 -2.41 -16.66
CA GLN A 268 -15.54 -2.29 -16.72
C GLN A 268 -14.81 -3.14 -15.67
N ARG A 269 -15.54 -3.74 -14.75
CA ARG A 269 -15.02 -4.57 -13.66
C ARG A 269 -14.57 -5.95 -14.14
N LEU A 270 -15.15 -6.48 -15.20
CA LEU A 270 -14.88 -7.82 -15.73
C LEU A 270 -13.65 -7.90 -16.64
N GLU A 271 -13.19 -6.80 -17.22
CA GLU A 271 -12.03 -6.80 -18.14
C GLU A 271 -10.66 -6.66 -17.45
N PHE A 272 -10.60 -6.38 -16.13
CA PHE A 272 -9.37 -6.04 -15.43
C PHE A 272 -8.98 -6.95 -14.26
N LEU A 273 -9.59 -8.12 -14.12
CA LEU A 273 -9.17 -9.15 -13.18
C LEU A 273 -8.76 -10.42 -13.95
N PRO A 274 -7.51 -10.53 -14.42
CA PRO A 274 -6.98 -11.84 -14.73
C PRO A 274 -6.84 -12.62 -13.43
N LEU A 275 -7.26 -13.87 -13.43
CA LEU A 275 -7.19 -14.84 -12.31
C LEU A 275 -5.75 -15.14 -11.85
N SER A 276 -4.76 -14.47 -12.45
CA SER A 276 -3.36 -14.49 -12.05
C SER A 276 -2.81 -13.06 -12.13
N MET A 277 -2.86 -12.31 -11.02
CA MET A 277 -2.21 -11.01 -11.00
C MET A 277 -0.72 -11.16 -10.70
N ASP A 278 0.08 -10.84 -11.70
CA ASP A 278 1.49 -10.55 -11.56
C ASP A 278 1.64 -9.25 -10.76
N PHE A 279 2.32 -9.29 -9.61
CA PHE A 279 2.58 -8.13 -8.76
C PHE A 279 3.32 -7.00 -9.48
N SER A 280 3.96 -7.26 -10.63
CA SER A 280 4.62 -6.24 -11.45
C SER A 280 3.64 -5.27 -12.13
N GLU A 281 2.37 -5.64 -12.31
CA GLU A 281 1.34 -4.73 -12.82
C GLU A 281 0.70 -3.86 -11.73
N PHE A 282 0.84 -4.24 -10.47
CA PHE A 282 0.26 -3.52 -9.35
C PHE A 282 0.89 -2.16 -9.08
N SER A 283 2.20 -2.03 -9.30
CA SER A 283 2.89 -0.75 -9.18
C SER A 283 2.52 0.25 -10.29
N LYS A 284 1.90 -0.22 -11.39
CA LYS A 284 1.46 0.62 -12.50
C LYS A 284 0.01 1.08 -12.38
N LYS A 285 -0.82 0.38 -11.61
CA LYS A 285 -2.22 0.73 -11.35
C LYS A 285 -2.33 1.04 -9.87
N GLN A 286 -2.53 2.29 -9.51
CA GLN A 286 -2.94 2.70 -8.16
C GLN A 286 -4.25 1.96 -7.84
N ALA A 287 -4.13 0.73 -7.37
CA ALA A 287 -5.27 -0.11 -7.07
C ALA A 287 -5.54 0.03 -5.58
N GLY A 288 -6.59 0.75 -5.24
CA GLY A 288 -7.14 0.72 -3.89
C GLY A 288 -7.51 -0.72 -3.53
N TYR A 289 -6.92 -1.26 -2.48
CA TYR A 289 -7.34 -2.51 -1.87
C TYR A 289 -8.16 -2.21 -0.64
N SER A 290 -9.36 -2.73 -0.63
CA SER A 290 -10.25 -2.66 0.53
C SER A 290 -9.95 -3.68 1.59
N THR A 291 -8.92 -4.48 1.42
CA THR A 291 -8.88 -5.77 2.07
C THR A 291 -7.50 -6.01 2.57
N ILE A 292 -7.39 -6.24 3.85
CA ILE A 292 -6.23 -6.89 4.45
C ILE A 292 -6.29 -8.33 3.99
N ARG A 293 -5.35 -8.76 3.16
CA ARG A 293 -5.27 -10.13 2.66
C ARG A 293 -4.47 -10.98 3.62
N TYR A 294 -4.97 -12.17 3.84
CA TYR A 294 -4.28 -13.27 4.45
C TYR A 294 -3.93 -14.29 3.36
N GLU A 295 -2.65 -14.64 3.25
CA GLU A 295 -2.14 -15.63 2.30
C GLU A 295 -1.36 -16.70 3.06
N ALA A 296 -1.72 -17.97 2.85
CA ALA A 296 -1.02 -19.11 3.41
C ALA A 296 -0.51 -20.01 2.28
N GLN A 297 0.79 -20.27 2.24
CA GLN A 297 1.43 -21.15 1.25
C GLN A 297 1.72 -22.52 1.83
N LEU A 298 1.47 -23.56 1.01
CA LEU A 298 1.96 -24.92 1.25
C LEU A 298 3.44 -25.01 0.85
N ASP A 299 4.30 -25.46 1.75
CA ASP A 299 5.63 -25.90 1.35
C ASP A 299 5.52 -27.25 0.63
N LYS A 300 5.91 -27.29 -0.64
CA LYS A 300 6.13 -28.56 -1.34
C LYS A 300 7.47 -29.15 -0.88
N TYR A 301 7.40 -30.03 0.11
CA TYR A 301 8.39 -31.07 0.27
C TYR A 301 7.66 -32.43 0.24
N LEU A 302 7.64 -32.99 -0.91
CA LEU A 302 7.65 -34.41 -1.19
C LEU A 302 8.81 -34.66 -2.14
#